data_3ebd5b6f1cb322a8e0580a1ab7bd820c
#
_entry.id   3ebd5b6f1cb322a8e0580a1ab7bd820c
#
_cell.length_a   1.000
_cell.length_b   1.000
_cell.length_c   1.000
_cell.angle_alpha   90.00
_cell.angle_beta   90.00
_cell.angle_gamma   90.00
#
_symmetry.space_group_name_H-M   'P 1'
#
loop_
_entity.id
_entity.type
_entity.pdbx_description
1 polymer ?
#
loop_
_entity_poly.entity_id
_entity_poly.type
_entity_poly.pdbx_seq_one_letter_code
_entity_poly.pdbx_strand_id
1 'polypeptide(L)'
;VIALALWVAERARAATQTRLRLRTEVPAPRLRAADAPALAVTAVTVGGLLVAPMAVLVARSLQRDGAWTLANYTDLGTTGGRSALLVTVWEAAANSVSVAVAAAAIALSLGVAVCLVVSRRPRSRALARVITGLDAAFMLPLGVSAVTVGFGFLITLARPPLALTRSWWILPLAQAVVAVPLVVRTLLPALRAIDPRQREAAAALGAGPGRVLATVDGPQLLRAGGLAAGFALATSLGEFGATSFLARPQEPTLPVVVYRLIGSPGSQNQGMALAGGVVLAVGSAAVMLGCEWLQTRLGPGRGGSAGAASRSGRASAHRSAPQRAVSVDAGQHAAGATGGNNE
;
A
#
# COMPACT_ATOMS: atom_id res chain seq x y z
N VAL A 1 20.57 -16.71 4.24
CA VAL A 1 19.66 -17.34 3.29
C VAL A 1 18.64 -16.33 2.76
N ILE A 2 17.92 -15.59 3.63
CA ILE A 2 16.88 -14.62 3.24
C ILE A 2 17.48 -13.47 2.41
N ALA A 3 18.61 -12.90 2.83
CA ALA A 3 19.28 -11.82 2.10
C ALA A 3 19.75 -12.28 0.68
N LEU A 4 20.21 -13.52 0.55
CA LEU A 4 20.59 -14.10 -0.73
C LEU A 4 19.37 -14.32 -1.63
N ALA A 5 18.27 -14.83 -1.07
CA ALA A 5 17.02 -15.04 -1.81
C ALA A 5 16.42 -13.71 -2.30
N LEU A 6 16.44 -12.67 -1.47
CA LEU A 6 16.00 -11.32 -1.85
C LEU A 6 16.90 -10.73 -2.92
N TRP A 7 18.23 -10.88 -2.81
CA TRP A 7 19.18 -10.40 -3.81
C TRP A 7 19.02 -11.11 -5.17
N VAL A 8 18.78 -12.43 -5.17
CA VAL A 8 18.51 -13.22 -6.38
C VAL A 8 17.18 -12.79 -7.00
N ALA A 9 16.13 -12.61 -6.18
CA ALA A 9 14.82 -12.16 -6.62
C ALA A 9 14.86 -10.72 -7.22
N GLU A 10 15.62 -9.82 -6.61
CA GLU A 10 15.84 -8.46 -7.13
C GLU A 10 16.61 -8.48 -8.46
N ARG A 11 17.64 -9.32 -8.58
CA ARG A 11 18.41 -9.47 -9.81
C ARG A 11 17.58 -10.07 -10.95
N ALA A 12 16.74 -11.05 -10.65
CA ALA A 12 15.79 -11.63 -11.60
C ALA A 12 14.73 -10.59 -12.04
N ARG A 13 14.23 -9.77 -11.12
CA ARG A 13 13.29 -8.67 -11.43
C ARG A 13 13.94 -7.57 -12.27
N ALA A 14 15.20 -7.19 -11.98
CA ALA A 14 15.93 -6.20 -12.76
C ALA A 14 16.17 -6.65 -14.22
N ALA A 15 16.38 -7.95 -14.43
CA ALA A 15 16.52 -8.54 -15.76
C ALA A 15 15.18 -8.59 -16.54
N THR A 16 14.05 -8.66 -15.83
CA THR A 16 12.72 -8.77 -16.44
C THR A 16 12.00 -7.41 -16.57
N GLN A 17 12.57 -6.32 -16.08
CA GLN A 17 12.07 -4.95 -16.29
C GLN A 17 12.36 -4.46 -17.72
N THR A 18 11.92 -5.20 -18.72
CA THR A 18 11.57 -4.61 -20.00
C THR A 18 10.52 -3.54 -19.74
N ARG A 19 10.83 -2.31 -20.14
CA ARG A 19 9.93 -1.15 -20.06
C ARG A 19 8.55 -1.57 -20.55
N LEU A 20 7.64 -1.85 -19.62
CA LEU A 20 6.23 -1.94 -19.93
C LEU A 20 5.84 -0.56 -20.45
N ARG A 21 5.82 -0.40 -21.76
CA ARG A 21 5.09 0.70 -22.38
C ARG A 21 3.67 0.55 -21.86
N LEU A 22 3.17 1.58 -21.20
CA LEU A 22 1.76 1.71 -20.85
C LEU A 22 0.98 1.57 -22.16
N ARG A 23 0.59 0.35 -22.47
CA ARG A 23 -0.28 0.07 -23.59
C ARG A 23 -1.64 0.56 -23.16
N THR A 24 -2.15 1.51 -23.88
CA THR A 24 -3.54 1.99 -23.86
C THR A 24 -4.49 0.88 -23.47
N GLU A 25 -5.45 1.16 -22.61
CA GLU A 25 -6.44 0.27 -22.03
C GLU A 25 -6.85 -0.84 -22.98
N VAL A 26 -6.33 -2.05 -22.74
CA VAL A 26 -6.86 -3.25 -23.37
C VAL A 26 -8.18 -3.51 -22.65
N PRO A 27 -9.34 -3.52 -23.33
CA PRO A 27 -10.60 -3.87 -22.70
C PRO A 27 -10.43 -5.21 -22.00
N ALA A 28 -10.84 -5.29 -20.72
CA ALA A 28 -10.74 -6.53 -19.97
C ALA A 28 -11.38 -7.67 -20.78
N PRO A 29 -10.66 -8.76 -21.06
CA PRO A 29 -11.23 -9.85 -21.82
C PRO A 29 -12.48 -10.39 -21.11
N ARG A 30 -13.56 -10.59 -21.83
CA ARG A 30 -14.76 -11.21 -21.29
C ARG A 30 -14.43 -12.64 -20.86
N LEU A 31 -14.86 -13.00 -19.65
CA LEU A 31 -14.73 -14.37 -19.15
C LEU A 31 -15.32 -15.36 -20.17
N ARG A 32 -14.54 -16.39 -20.49
CA ARG A 32 -14.94 -17.48 -21.40
C ARG A 32 -15.16 -18.74 -20.59
N ALA A 33 -15.91 -19.68 -21.13
CA ALA A 33 -16.12 -20.98 -20.49
C ALA A 33 -14.81 -21.74 -20.21
N ALA A 34 -13.75 -21.48 -21.00
CA ALA A 34 -12.42 -22.02 -20.79
C ALA A 34 -11.75 -21.52 -19.52
N ASP A 35 -12.20 -20.39 -18.96
CA ASP A 35 -11.65 -19.81 -17.71
C ASP A 35 -12.33 -20.40 -16.46
N ALA A 36 -13.38 -21.23 -16.63
CA ALA A 36 -14.15 -21.83 -15.55
C ALA A 36 -13.28 -22.61 -14.53
N PRO A 37 -12.31 -23.46 -14.92
CA PRO A 37 -11.49 -24.17 -13.94
C PRO A 37 -10.59 -23.22 -13.12
N ALA A 38 -10.02 -22.20 -13.75
CA ALA A 38 -9.21 -21.21 -13.03
C ALA A 38 -10.08 -20.40 -12.05
N LEU A 39 -11.29 -20.03 -12.48
CA LEU A 39 -12.25 -19.32 -11.63
C LEU A 39 -12.70 -20.20 -10.46
N ALA A 40 -12.97 -21.48 -10.69
CA ALA A 40 -13.36 -22.43 -9.65
C ALA A 40 -12.23 -22.61 -8.61
N VAL A 41 -11.00 -22.81 -9.05
CA VAL A 41 -9.83 -22.92 -8.15
C VAL A 41 -9.67 -21.63 -7.32
N THR A 42 -9.77 -20.46 -7.95
CA THR A 42 -9.68 -19.18 -7.25
C THR A 42 -10.81 -19.02 -6.22
N ALA A 43 -12.05 -19.34 -6.60
CA ALA A 43 -13.22 -19.24 -5.73
C ALA A 43 -13.11 -20.20 -4.52
N VAL A 44 -12.67 -21.45 -4.74
CA VAL A 44 -12.45 -22.44 -3.67
C VAL A 44 -11.32 -21.98 -2.74
N THR A 45 -10.22 -21.47 -3.29
CA THR A 45 -9.09 -20.97 -2.50
C THR A 45 -9.48 -19.74 -1.68
N VAL A 46 -10.09 -18.74 -2.29
CA VAL A 46 -10.53 -17.53 -1.60
C VAL A 46 -11.65 -17.84 -0.60
N GLY A 47 -12.67 -18.61 -1.01
CA GLY A 47 -13.77 -19.00 -0.14
C GLY A 47 -13.32 -19.87 1.04
N GLY A 48 -12.50 -20.88 0.77
CA GLY A 48 -12.03 -21.80 1.81
C GLY A 48 -11.00 -21.18 2.76
N LEU A 49 -10.03 -20.43 2.25
CA LEU A 49 -8.93 -19.91 3.07
C LEU A 49 -9.21 -18.55 3.72
N LEU A 50 -10.01 -17.70 3.08
CA LEU A 50 -10.28 -16.34 3.59
C LEU A 50 -11.69 -16.20 4.15
N VAL A 51 -12.70 -16.58 3.38
CA VAL A 51 -14.10 -16.33 3.77
C VAL A 51 -14.55 -17.30 4.86
N ALA A 52 -14.22 -18.61 4.75
CA ALA A 52 -14.70 -19.60 5.71
C ALA A 52 -14.17 -19.34 7.15
N PRO A 53 -12.88 -19.08 7.40
CA PRO A 53 -12.40 -18.75 8.75
C PRO A 53 -13.06 -17.49 9.32
N MET A 54 -13.27 -16.46 8.49
CA MET A 54 -13.93 -15.23 8.92
C MET A 54 -15.40 -15.47 9.24
N ALA A 55 -16.10 -16.23 8.42
CA ALA A 55 -17.50 -16.62 8.68
C ALA A 55 -17.64 -17.44 9.96
N VAL A 56 -16.73 -18.39 10.19
CA VAL A 56 -16.70 -19.20 11.44
C VAL A 56 -16.42 -18.30 12.64
N LEU A 57 -15.46 -17.36 12.54
CA LEU A 57 -15.17 -16.42 13.61
C LEU A 57 -16.43 -15.61 13.98
N VAL A 58 -17.10 -15.04 12.99
CA VAL A 58 -18.35 -14.27 13.19
C VAL A 58 -19.44 -15.16 13.76
N ALA A 59 -19.69 -16.35 13.21
CA ALA A 59 -20.70 -17.26 13.71
C ALA A 59 -20.45 -17.65 15.17
N ARG A 60 -19.20 -17.99 15.51
CA ARG A 60 -18.84 -18.35 16.90
C ARG A 60 -18.88 -17.17 17.86
N SER A 61 -18.59 -15.94 17.40
CA SER A 61 -18.71 -14.75 18.24
C SER A 61 -20.14 -14.46 18.67
N LEU A 62 -21.13 -14.96 17.91
CA LEU A 62 -22.56 -14.86 18.19
C LEU A 62 -23.11 -16.06 18.97
N GLN A 63 -22.26 -16.95 19.43
CA GLN A 63 -22.65 -18.12 20.19
C GLN A 63 -21.95 -18.16 21.55
N ARG A 64 -22.69 -18.61 22.60
CA ARG A 64 -22.16 -18.92 23.92
C ARG A 64 -22.89 -20.15 24.45
N ASP A 65 -22.12 -21.16 24.87
CA ASP A 65 -22.65 -22.43 25.41
C ASP A 65 -23.69 -23.10 24.49
N GLY A 66 -23.49 -23.00 23.16
CA GLY A 66 -24.37 -23.58 22.15
C GLY A 66 -25.60 -22.74 21.79
N ALA A 67 -25.88 -21.64 22.46
CA ALA A 67 -27.00 -20.73 22.19
C ALA A 67 -26.52 -19.49 21.40
N TRP A 68 -27.36 -19.02 20.47
CA TRP A 68 -27.16 -17.76 19.78
C TRP A 68 -27.43 -16.58 20.72
N THR A 69 -26.47 -15.69 20.88
CA THR A 69 -26.55 -14.56 21.81
C THR A 69 -25.66 -13.40 21.39
N LEU A 70 -26.05 -12.19 21.75
CA LEU A 70 -25.22 -10.99 21.65
C LEU A 70 -24.45 -10.70 22.96
N ALA A 71 -24.55 -11.56 23.97
CA ALA A 71 -23.90 -11.36 25.27
C ALA A 71 -22.38 -11.20 25.16
N ASN A 72 -21.73 -11.85 24.17
CA ASN A 72 -20.30 -11.70 23.92
C ASN A 72 -19.91 -10.24 23.57
N TYR A 73 -20.79 -9.52 22.88
CA TYR A 73 -20.55 -8.12 22.51
C TYR A 73 -20.91 -7.14 23.64
N THR A 74 -21.96 -7.42 24.42
CA THR A 74 -22.29 -6.59 25.59
C THR A 74 -21.24 -6.68 26.68
N ASP A 75 -20.63 -7.88 26.85
CA ASP A 75 -19.57 -8.12 27.81
C ASP A 75 -18.24 -7.44 27.45
N LEU A 76 -18.02 -6.96 26.20
CA LEU A 76 -16.83 -6.21 25.82
C LEU A 76 -16.62 -4.93 26.63
N GLY A 77 -17.68 -4.40 27.24
CA GLY A 77 -17.61 -3.27 28.19
C GLY A 77 -17.18 -3.68 29.61
N THR A 78 -16.92 -4.95 29.87
CA THR A 78 -16.49 -5.48 31.17
C THR A 78 -15.02 -5.90 31.16
N THR A 79 -14.50 -6.24 32.34
CA THR A 79 -13.13 -6.79 32.49
C THR A 79 -13.05 -8.32 32.32
N GLY A 80 -14.15 -8.94 31.86
CA GLY A 80 -14.26 -10.38 31.67
C GLY A 80 -14.49 -11.19 32.95
N GLY A 81 -14.74 -12.49 32.79
CA GLY A 81 -14.95 -13.40 33.90
C GLY A 81 -13.71 -13.52 34.79
N ARG A 82 -13.92 -13.45 36.11
CA ARG A 82 -12.86 -13.44 37.15
C ARG A 82 -11.85 -12.29 36.97
N SER A 83 -12.29 -11.15 36.46
CA SER A 83 -11.42 -9.98 36.19
C SER A 83 -10.18 -10.37 35.37
N ALA A 84 -10.41 -11.10 34.26
CA ALA A 84 -9.33 -11.56 33.37
C ALA A 84 -8.53 -10.42 32.77
N LEU A 85 -9.09 -9.22 32.70
CA LEU A 85 -8.50 -8.01 32.16
C LEU A 85 -8.40 -6.91 33.21
N LEU A 86 -7.42 -6.01 33.04
CA LEU A 86 -7.30 -4.78 33.85
C LEU A 86 -8.10 -3.61 33.23
N VAL A 87 -8.41 -3.69 31.95
CA VAL A 87 -9.12 -2.66 31.18
C VAL A 87 -10.20 -3.34 30.35
N THR A 88 -11.19 -2.60 29.91
CA THR A 88 -12.23 -3.12 29.02
C THR A 88 -11.69 -3.32 27.60
N VAL A 89 -12.38 -4.13 26.79
CA VAL A 89 -12.00 -4.35 25.39
C VAL A 89 -12.13 -3.05 24.58
N TRP A 90 -13.07 -2.17 24.92
CA TRP A 90 -13.24 -0.88 24.26
C TRP A 90 -12.11 0.11 24.57
N GLU A 91 -11.63 0.13 25.80
CA GLU A 91 -10.44 0.92 26.16
C GLU A 91 -9.20 0.42 25.42
N ALA A 92 -9.01 -0.90 25.30
CA ALA A 92 -7.94 -1.47 24.51
C ALA A 92 -8.08 -1.17 23.02
N ALA A 93 -9.30 -1.12 22.48
CA ALA A 93 -9.55 -0.71 21.09
C ALA A 93 -9.17 0.77 20.86
N ALA A 94 -9.54 1.66 21.79
CA ALA A 94 -9.15 3.08 21.73
C ALA A 94 -7.60 3.24 21.79
N ASN A 95 -6.94 2.47 22.67
CA ASN A 95 -5.48 2.44 22.74
C ASN A 95 -4.87 1.95 21.42
N SER A 96 -5.42 0.88 20.82
CA SER A 96 -4.94 0.40 19.51
C SER A 96 -5.03 1.47 18.44
N VAL A 97 -6.14 2.22 18.38
CA VAL A 97 -6.31 3.30 17.40
C VAL A 97 -5.30 4.42 17.63
N SER A 98 -5.11 4.86 18.89
CA SER A 98 -4.16 5.92 19.21
C SER A 98 -2.73 5.56 18.85
N VAL A 99 -2.30 4.34 19.20
CA VAL A 99 -0.99 3.79 18.86
C VAL A 99 -0.82 3.64 17.34
N ALA A 100 -1.84 3.12 16.65
CA ALA A 100 -1.82 2.93 15.20
C ALA A 100 -1.71 4.26 14.45
N VAL A 101 -2.44 5.30 14.88
CA VAL A 101 -2.34 6.64 14.28
C VAL A 101 -0.95 7.22 14.45
N ALA A 102 -0.37 7.13 15.66
CA ALA A 102 0.99 7.61 15.91
C ALA A 102 2.04 6.82 15.10
N ALA A 103 1.93 5.49 15.08
CA ALA A 103 2.83 4.63 14.30
C ALA A 103 2.72 4.90 12.79
N ALA A 104 1.52 5.06 12.27
CA ALA A 104 1.30 5.39 10.86
C ALA A 104 1.84 6.78 10.52
N ALA A 105 1.68 7.78 11.39
CA ALA A 105 2.24 9.12 11.19
C ALA A 105 3.77 9.08 11.13
N ILE A 106 4.42 8.34 12.03
CA ILE A 106 5.87 8.15 12.02
C ILE A 106 6.30 7.40 10.76
N ALA A 107 5.63 6.28 10.42
CA ALA A 107 5.96 5.48 9.25
C ALA A 107 5.79 6.25 7.94
N LEU A 108 4.72 7.04 7.80
CA LEU A 108 4.50 7.91 6.64
C LEU A 108 5.56 9.01 6.54
N SER A 109 5.88 9.68 7.63
CA SER A 109 6.89 10.74 7.65
C SER A 109 8.26 10.21 7.21
N LEU A 110 8.69 9.10 7.80
CA LEU A 110 9.95 8.44 7.44
C LEU A 110 9.89 7.87 6.03
N GLY A 111 8.81 7.20 5.65
CA GLY A 111 8.62 6.60 4.33
C GLY A 111 8.63 7.65 3.22
N VAL A 112 7.96 8.79 3.41
CA VAL A 112 8.01 9.92 2.47
C VAL A 112 9.43 10.47 2.35
N ALA A 113 10.13 10.71 3.48
CA ALA A 113 11.51 11.21 3.47
C ALA A 113 12.44 10.25 2.69
N VAL A 114 12.36 8.95 2.97
CA VAL A 114 13.13 7.90 2.26
C VAL A 114 12.79 7.88 0.78
N CYS A 115 11.51 7.88 0.42
CA CYS A 115 11.06 7.84 -0.97
C CYS A 115 11.51 9.07 -1.76
N LEU A 116 11.50 10.27 -1.15
CA LEU A 116 12.01 11.48 -1.79
C LEU A 116 13.51 11.40 -2.09
N VAL A 117 14.30 10.79 -1.19
CA VAL A 117 15.73 10.58 -1.41
C VAL A 117 15.97 9.49 -2.46
N VAL A 118 15.34 8.33 -2.31
CA VAL A 118 15.56 7.14 -3.15
C VAL A 118 14.98 7.30 -4.56
N SER A 119 13.95 8.15 -4.75
CA SER A 119 13.36 8.42 -6.08
C SER A 119 14.21 9.34 -6.96
N ARG A 120 15.19 10.06 -6.38
CA ARG A 120 16.06 10.97 -7.12
C ARG A 120 17.16 10.22 -7.85
N ARG A 121 17.47 10.63 -9.09
CA ARG A 121 18.61 10.06 -9.84
C ARG A 121 19.93 10.55 -9.24
N PRO A 122 20.80 9.65 -8.80
CA PRO A 122 22.08 10.03 -8.23
C PRO A 122 23.01 10.62 -9.29
N ARG A 123 23.70 11.71 -8.96
CA ARG A 123 24.70 12.35 -9.85
C ARG A 123 26.06 11.64 -9.85
N SER A 124 26.33 10.77 -8.89
CA SER A 124 27.60 10.04 -8.79
C SER A 124 27.35 8.57 -8.47
N ARG A 125 28.33 7.71 -8.87
CA ARG A 125 28.30 6.26 -8.57
C ARG A 125 28.36 5.97 -7.06
N ALA A 126 29.04 6.82 -6.28
CA ALA A 126 29.09 6.70 -4.83
C ALA A 126 27.71 6.94 -4.20
N LEU A 127 27.02 8.01 -4.61
CA LEU A 127 25.68 8.33 -4.14
C LEU A 127 24.66 7.25 -4.57
N ALA A 128 24.82 6.66 -5.77
CA ALA A 128 23.99 5.53 -6.21
C ALA A 128 24.12 4.33 -5.27
N ARG A 129 25.34 3.98 -4.83
CA ARG A 129 25.57 2.90 -3.86
C ARG A 129 24.94 3.18 -2.50
N VAL A 130 25.07 4.41 -2.01
CA VAL A 130 24.45 4.83 -0.74
C VAL A 130 22.92 4.73 -0.83
N ILE A 131 22.31 5.21 -1.91
CA ILE A 131 20.86 5.14 -2.11
C ILE A 131 20.38 3.68 -2.19
N THR A 132 21.10 2.82 -2.92
CA THR A 132 20.76 1.38 -2.98
C THR A 132 20.93 0.70 -1.63
N GLY A 133 21.96 1.07 -0.85
CA GLY A 133 22.17 0.58 0.51
C GLY A 133 21.04 1.02 1.46
N LEU A 134 20.62 2.28 1.37
CA LEU A 134 19.46 2.79 2.12
C LEU A 134 18.17 2.06 1.76
N ASP A 135 17.87 1.89 0.47
CA ASP A 135 16.69 1.15 0.01
C ASP A 135 16.69 -0.28 0.58
N ALA A 136 17.82 -0.97 0.51
CA ALA A 136 17.99 -2.30 1.12
C ALA A 136 17.82 -2.28 2.64
N ALA A 137 18.40 -1.29 3.35
CA ALA A 137 18.30 -1.18 4.80
C ALA A 137 16.85 -0.98 5.27
N PHE A 138 16.08 -0.14 4.57
CA PHE A 138 14.66 0.05 4.89
C PHE A 138 13.76 -1.14 4.54
N MET A 139 14.26 -2.07 3.70
CA MET A 139 13.56 -3.33 3.40
C MET A 139 13.89 -4.46 4.38
N LEU A 140 14.97 -4.34 5.19
CA LEU A 140 15.36 -5.35 6.16
C LEU A 140 14.25 -5.76 7.14
N PRO A 141 13.45 -4.82 7.71
CA PRO A 141 12.39 -5.19 8.65
C PRO A 141 11.32 -6.13 8.05
N LEU A 142 11.13 -6.17 6.73
CA LEU A 142 10.24 -7.15 6.09
C LEU A 142 10.73 -8.60 6.23
N GLY A 143 12.03 -8.78 6.38
CA GLY A 143 12.65 -10.10 6.58
C GLY A 143 12.81 -10.49 8.05
N VAL A 144 12.50 -9.58 8.96
CA VAL A 144 12.62 -9.78 10.41
C VAL A 144 11.23 -9.94 11.01
N SER A 145 11.07 -10.88 11.93
CA SER A 145 9.80 -11.03 12.65
C SER A 145 9.51 -9.81 13.50
N ALA A 146 8.26 -9.35 13.51
CA ALA A 146 7.81 -8.27 14.41
C ALA A 146 8.08 -8.59 15.90
N VAL A 147 8.01 -9.86 16.26
CA VAL A 147 8.40 -10.38 17.60
C VAL A 147 9.86 -10.06 17.90
N THR A 148 10.77 -10.31 16.95
CA THR A 148 12.19 -10.00 17.10
C THR A 148 12.44 -8.50 17.23
N VAL A 149 11.70 -7.67 16.48
CA VAL A 149 11.75 -6.21 16.61
C VAL A 149 11.31 -5.78 18.01
N GLY A 150 10.16 -6.27 18.49
CA GLY A 150 9.64 -5.95 19.82
C GLY A 150 10.58 -6.38 20.94
N PHE A 151 11.11 -7.60 20.87
CA PHE A 151 12.10 -8.09 21.84
C PHE A 151 13.39 -7.28 21.79
N GLY A 152 13.86 -6.92 20.58
CA GLY A 152 15.02 -6.03 20.41
C GLY A 152 14.83 -4.67 21.07
N PHE A 153 13.66 -4.05 20.88
CA PHE A 153 13.28 -2.79 21.53
C PHE A 153 13.26 -2.95 23.06
N LEU A 154 12.69 -4.06 23.55
CA LEU A 154 12.62 -4.33 24.98
C LEU A 154 14.03 -4.38 25.62
N ILE A 155 14.96 -5.15 25.05
CA ILE A 155 16.30 -5.34 25.65
C ILE A 155 17.21 -4.13 25.45
N THR A 156 17.07 -3.38 24.34
CA THR A 156 17.94 -2.22 24.03
C THR A 156 17.45 -0.93 24.71
N LEU A 157 16.14 -0.68 24.68
CA LEU A 157 15.56 0.57 25.17
C LEU A 157 15.10 0.49 26.64
N ALA A 158 15.14 -0.70 27.27
CA ALA A 158 14.86 -0.86 28.69
C ALA A 158 15.99 -0.34 29.58
N ARG A 159 17.22 -0.28 29.07
CA ARG A 159 18.41 0.07 29.81
C ARG A 159 18.74 1.56 29.74
N PRO A 160 19.36 2.14 30.80
CA PRO A 160 19.95 3.47 30.72
C PRO A 160 20.96 3.55 29.56
N PRO A 161 21.10 4.72 28.88
CA PRO A 161 20.53 6.04 29.24
C PRO A 161 19.11 6.28 28.73
N LEU A 162 18.53 5.42 27.89
CA LEU A 162 17.25 5.70 27.23
C LEU A 162 16.04 5.37 28.11
N ALA A 163 16.03 4.22 28.81
CA ALA A 163 14.98 3.77 29.73
C ALA A 163 13.52 4.03 29.24
N LEU A 164 13.28 3.85 27.92
CA LEU A 164 12.02 4.23 27.26
C LEU A 164 10.88 3.24 27.48
N THR A 165 11.08 2.13 28.18
CA THR A 165 10.04 1.13 28.45
C THR A 165 8.81 1.68 29.19
N ARG A 166 8.99 2.78 29.94
CA ARG A 166 7.89 3.50 30.58
C ARG A 166 7.26 4.58 29.68
N SER A 167 7.85 4.84 28.53
CA SER A 167 7.34 5.84 27.59
C SER A 167 6.24 5.24 26.72
N TRP A 168 5.14 5.99 26.50
CA TRP A 168 4.09 5.63 25.57
C TRP A 168 4.64 5.45 24.13
N TRP A 169 5.68 6.21 23.77
CA TRP A 169 6.23 6.25 22.41
C TRP A 169 6.93 4.96 21.96
N ILE A 170 7.33 4.09 22.89
CA ILE A 170 8.06 2.86 22.52
C ILE A 170 7.23 1.96 21.60
N LEU A 171 5.93 1.88 21.86
CA LEU A 171 5.02 1.02 21.10
C LEU A 171 4.75 1.57 19.69
N PRO A 172 4.37 2.85 19.51
CA PRO A 172 4.27 3.46 18.17
C PRO A 172 5.57 3.39 17.38
N LEU A 173 6.74 3.57 18.00
CA LEU A 173 8.03 3.47 17.32
C LEU A 173 8.30 2.05 16.80
N ALA A 174 8.08 1.03 17.63
CA ALA A 174 8.28 -0.36 17.23
C ALA A 174 7.34 -0.75 16.07
N GLN A 175 6.07 -0.36 16.16
CA GLN A 175 5.09 -0.61 15.09
C GLN A 175 5.42 0.19 13.81
N ALA A 176 5.92 1.42 13.94
CA ALA A 176 6.36 2.21 12.79
C ALA A 176 7.51 1.53 12.03
N VAL A 177 8.50 0.96 12.74
CA VAL A 177 9.61 0.21 12.11
C VAL A 177 9.09 -0.94 11.25
N VAL A 178 8.05 -1.64 11.70
CA VAL A 178 7.41 -2.72 10.94
C VAL A 178 6.62 -2.18 9.73
N ALA A 179 5.98 -1.01 9.87
CA ALA A 179 5.14 -0.42 8.84
C ALA A 179 5.93 0.34 7.76
N VAL A 180 7.10 0.94 8.07
CA VAL A 180 7.91 1.76 7.13
C VAL A 180 8.18 1.06 5.80
N PRO A 181 8.63 -0.21 5.74
CA PRO A 181 8.87 -0.88 4.46
C PRO A 181 7.64 -0.95 3.57
N LEU A 182 6.46 -1.17 4.15
CA LEU A 182 5.20 -1.24 3.43
C LEU A 182 4.81 0.12 2.84
N VAL A 183 5.00 1.19 3.63
CA VAL A 183 4.82 2.58 3.18
C VAL A 183 5.76 2.89 2.01
N VAL A 184 7.04 2.57 2.14
CA VAL A 184 8.03 2.81 1.07
C VAL A 184 7.67 2.03 -0.20
N ARG A 185 7.28 0.76 -0.09
CA ARG A 185 6.86 -0.05 -1.26
C ARG A 185 5.63 0.50 -1.95
N THR A 186 4.76 1.19 -1.22
CA THR A 186 3.55 1.81 -1.79
C THR A 186 3.86 3.15 -2.44
N LEU A 187 4.69 3.99 -1.81
CA LEU A 187 4.98 5.35 -2.27
C LEU A 187 6.03 5.41 -3.39
N LEU A 188 7.08 4.59 -3.30
CA LEU A 188 8.23 4.66 -4.21
C LEU A 188 7.88 4.44 -5.68
N PRO A 189 7.03 3.47 -6.08
CA PRO A 189 6.60 3.31 -7.46
C PRO A 189 5.85 4.54 -7.99
N ALA A 190 5.01 5.18 -7.18
CA ALA A 190 4.27 6.37 -7.56
C ALA A 190 5.21 7.55 -7.87
N LEU A 191 6.24 7.76 -7.05
CA LEU A 191 7.25 8.79 -7.28
C LEU A 191 8.18 8.49 -8.47
N ARG A 192 8.49 7.21 -8.70
CA ARG A 192 9.31 6.78 -9.85
C ARG A 192 8.55 6.86 -11.18
N ALA A 193 7.22 6.82 -11.14
CA ALA A 193 6.36 6.99 -12.32
C ALA A 193 6.31 8.43 -12.84
N ILE A 194 6.72 9.42 -12.05
CA ILE A 194 6.77 10.82 -12.46
C ILE A 194 7.87 11.02 -13.50
N ASP A 195 7.49 11.54 -14.69
CA ASP A 195 8.49 11.87 -15.72
C ASP A 195 9.46 12.94 -15.20
N PRO A 196 10.79 12.69 -15.23
CA PRO A 196 11.80 13.66 -14.83
C PRO A 196 11.67 15.00 -15.53
N ARG A 197 11.19 15.02 -16.79
CA ARG A 197 10.95 16.24 -17.57
C ARG A 197 9.95 17.20 -16.92
N GLN A 198 8.96 16.68 -16.14
CA GLN A 198 8.02 17.53 -15.42
C GLN A 198 8.71 18.36 -14.34
N ARG A 199 9.67 17.75 -13.63
CA ARG A 199 10.48 18.45 -12.63
C ARG A 199 11.43 19.46 -13.26
N GLU A 200 12.04 19.08 -14.40
CA GLU A 200 12.93 19.96 -15.17
C GLU A 200 12.17 21.17 -15.75
N ALA A 201 10.97 20.96 -16.31
CA ALA A 201 10.13 22.03 -16.81
C ALA A 201 9.71 22.99 -15.70
N ALA A 202 9.32 22.49 -14.54
CA ALA A 202 8.98 23.34 -13.39
C ALA A 202 10.20 24.16 -12.93
N ALA A 203 11.39 23.56 -12.89
CA ALA A 203 12.64 24.25 -12.55
C ALA A 203 13.03 25.32 -13.60
N ALA A 204 12.86 25.04 -14.90
CA ALA A 204 13.09 25.98 -15.99
C ALA A 204 12.17 27.20 -15.92
N LEU A 205 10.95 27.02 -15.39
CA LEU A 205 9.99 28.10 -15.10
C LEU A 205 10.28 28.85 -13.79
N GLY A 206 11.46 28.61 -13.17
CA GLY A 206 11.88 29.31 -11.95
C GLY A 206 11.32 28.73 -10.65
N ALA A 207 10.73 27.51 -10.67
CA ALA A 207 10.27 26.88 -9.45
C ALA A 207 11.46 26.38 -8.63
N GLY A 208 11.61 26.87 -7.39
CA GLY A 208 12.57 26.36 -6.42
C GLY A 208 12.22 24.92 -5.97
N PRO A 209 13.15 24.20 -5.30
CA PRO A 209 12.98 22.79 -4.91
C PRO A 209 11.68 22.50 -4.13
N GLY A 210 11.31 23.38 -3.20
CA GLY A 210 10.07 23.25 -2.43
C GLY A 210 8.81 23.40 -3.29
N ARG A 211 8.83 24.29 -4.28
CA ARG A 211 7.71 24.46 -5.21
C ARG A 211 7.59 23.29 -6.16
N VAL A 212 8.69 22.73 -6.66
CA VAL A 212 8.70 21.49 -7.45
C VAL A 212 8.12 20.32 -6.62
N LEU A 213 8.55 20.22 -5.36
CA LEU A 213 8.01 19.21 -4.45
C LEU A 213 6.49 19.37 -4.28
N ALA A 214 6.01 20.58 -4.04
CA ALA A 214 4.59 20.84 -3.80
C ALA A 214 3.72 20.66 -5.06
N THR A 215 4.20 21.05 -6.24
CA THR A 215 3.40 21.07 -7.48
C THR A 215 3.51 19.81 -8.32
N VAL A 216 4.65 19.12 -8.30
CA VAL A 216 4.92 17.94 -9.13
C VAL A 216 4.86 16.65 -8.29
N ASP A 217 5.65 16.57 -7.23
CA ASP A 217 5.72 15.36 -6.41
C ASP A 217 4.54 15.23 -5.44
N GLY A 218 4.07 16.35 -4.87
CA GLY A 218 3.04 16.41 -3.83
C GLY A 218 1.71 15.77 -4.22
N PRO A 219 1.12 16.09 -5.38
CA PRO A 219 -0.13 15.46 -5.81
C PRO A 219 -0.03 13.93 -5.93
N GLN A 220 1.11 13.41 -6.36
CA GLN A 220 1.34 11.97 -6.45
C GLN A 220 1.55 11.34 -5.07
N LEU A 221 2.28 12.05 -4.18
CA LEU A 221 2.44 11.63 -2.78
C LEU A 221 1.10 11.60 -2.04
N LEU A 222 0.23 12.59 -2.23
CA LEU A 222 -1.09 12.60 -1.61
C LEU A 222 -1.96 11.43 -2.09
N ARG A 223 -1.93 11.12 -3.38
CA ARG A 223 -2.68 9.99 -3.94
C ARG A 223 -2.17 8.64 -3.42
N ALA A 224 -0.87 8.38 -3.52
CA ALA A 224 -0.29 7.15 -3.03
C ALA A 224 -0.26 7.10 -1.49
N GLY A 225 -0.19 8.27 -0.84
CA GLY A 225 -0.14 8.43 0.60
C GLY A 225 -1.40 7.92 1.32
N GLY A 226 -2.57 8.13 0.72
CA GLY A 226 -3.82 7.59 1.27
C GLY A 226 -3.80 6.07 1.39
N LEU A 227 -3.35 5.37 0.34
CA LEU A 227 -3.20 3.92 0.37
C LEU A 227 -2.10 3.47 1.34
N ALA A 228 -0.96 4.17 1.34
CA ALA A 228 0.13 3.88 2.27
C ALA A 228 -0.29 4.08 3.73
N ALA A 229 -1.09 5.12 4.02
CA ALA A 229 -1.68 5.36 5.34
C ALA A 229 -2.62 4.23 5.75
N GLY A 230 -3.50 3.79 4.85
CA GLY A 230 -4.40 2.66 5.09
C GLY A 230 -3.64 1.39 5.44
N PHE A 231 -2.59 1.05 4.69
CA PHE A 231 -1.74 -0.09 4.99
C PHE A 231 -0.99 0.06 6.32
N ALA A 232 -0.43 1.24 6.62
CA ALA A 232 0.28 1.47 7.86
C ALA A 232 -0.66 1.34 9.08
N LEU A 233 -1.86 1.94 8.99
CA LEU A 233 -2.88 1.86 10.05
C LEU A 233 -3.39 0.43 10.24
N ALA A 234 -3.74 -0.28 9.16
CA ALA A 234 -4.26 -1.64 9.24
C ALA A 234 -3.20 -2.61 9.80
N THR A 235 -1.94 -2.48 9.34
CA THR A 235 -0.83 -3.28 9.86
C THR A 235 -0.59 -3.02 11.34
N SER A 236 -0.62 -1.75 11.75
CA SER A 236 -0.40 -1.36 13.14
C SER A 236 -1.55 -1.81 14.06
N LEU A 237 -2.83 -1.71 13.62
CA LEU A 237 -3.98 -2.19 14.38
C LEU A 237 -3.92 -3.70 14.64
N GLY A 238 -3.48 -4.48 13.66
CA GLY A 238 -3.35 -5.94 13.76
C GLY A 238 -2.03 -6.41 14.34
N GLU A 239 -1.11 -5.50 14.67
CA GLU A 239 0.24 -5.87 15.12
C GLU A 239 0.18 -6.42 16.56
N PHE A 240 0.58 -7.68 16.72
CA PHE A 240 0.63 -8.40 17.99
C PHE A 240 2.07 -8.74 18.40
N GLY A 241 2.95 -9.04 17.46
CA GLY A 241 4.26 -9.60 17.71
C GLY A 241 5.16 -8.68 18.56
N ALA A 242 5.39 -7.45 18.11
CA ALA A 242 6.15 -6.45 18.87
C ALA A 242 5.37 -5.97 20.09
N THR A 243 4.06 -5.82 19.94
CA THR A 243 3.17 -5.30 20.97
C THR A 243 3.12 -6.22 22.20
N SER A 244 3.16 -7.55 22.02
CA SER A 244 3.11 -8.53 23.12
C SER A 244 4.25 -8.37 24.12
N PHE A 245 5.41 -7.83 23.70
CA PHE A 245 6.57 -7.56 24.56
C PHE A 245 6.59 -6.15 25.15
N LEU A 246 5.98 -5.18 24.45
CA LEU A 246 6.11 -3.76 24.79
C LEU A 246 4.84 -3.17 25.40
N ALA A 247 3.67 -3.85 25.26
CA ALA A 247 2.41 -3.35 25.79
C ALA A 247 2.42 -3.35 27.33
N ARG A 248 2.03 -2.21 27.89
CA ARG A 248 1.86 -2.07 29.33
C ARG A 248 0.56 -2.74 29.78
N PRO A 249 0.52 -3.34 30.98
CA PRO A 249 -0.70 -3.99 31.49
C PRO A 249 -1.90 -3.04 31.58
N GLN A 250 -1.67 -1.75 31.87
CA GLN A 250 -2.69 -0.71 32.04
C GLN A 250 -3.16 -0.11 30.71
N GLU A 251 -2.35 -0.23 29.64
CA GLU A 251 -2.65 0.33 28.32
C GLU A 251 -2.40 -0.72 27.23
N PRO A 252 -3.05 -1.91 27.31
CA PRO A 252 -2.86 -2.95 26.32
C PRO A 252 -3.55 -2.55 25.01
N THR A 253 -3.09 -3.10 23.90
CA THR A 253 -3.78 -3.00 22.61
C THR A 253 -4.81 -4.13 22.46
N LEU A 254 -5.75 -3.96 21.55
CA LEU A 254 -6.83 -4.92 21.32
C LEU A 254 -6.31 -6.34 20.98
N PRO A 255 -5.30 -6.53 20.09
CA PRO A 255 -4.73 -7.86 19.85
C PRO A 255 -4.20 -8.54 21.11
N VAL A 256 -3.56 -7.78 22.01
CA VAL A 256 -3.02 -8.31 23.29
C VAL A 256 -4.15 -8.71 24.23
N VAL A 257 -5.23 -7.91 24.30
CA VAL A 257 -6.42 -8.22 25.10
C VAL A 257 -7.12 -9.48 24.59
N VAL A 258 -7.32 -9.58 23.27
CA VAL A 258 -7.89 -10.79 22.64
C VAL A 258 -7.05 -12.03 22.99
N TYR A 259 -5.74 -11.93 22.89
CA TYR A 259 -4.82 -13.03 23.25
C TYR A 259 -4.95 -13.43 24.74
N ARG A 260 -5.01 -12.47 25.66
CA ARG A 260 -5.20 -12.73 27.09
C ARG A 260 -6.54 -13.41 27.37
N LEU A 261 -7.62 -12.98 26.71
CA LEU A 261 -8.96 -13.58 26.86
C LEU A 261 -8.97 -15.03 26.36
N ILE A 262 -8.28 -15.36 25.25
CA ILE A 262 -8.16 -16.73 24.75
C ILE A 262 -7.45 -17.62 25.78
N GLY A 263 -6.44 -17.10 26.46
CA GLY A 263 -5.70 -17.80 27.50
C GLY A 263 -6.43 -17.87 28.86
N SER A 264 -7.54 -17.17 29.02
CA SER A 264 -8.30 -17.12 30.26
C SER A 264 -9.45 -18.13 30.24
N PRO A 265 -9.63 -18.95 31.29
CA PRO A 265 -10.70 -19.96 31.32
C PRO A 265 -12.10 -19.36 31.41
N GLY A 266 -13.08 -20.04 30.84
CA GLY A 266 -14.49 -19.69 30.89
C GLY A 266 -15.08 -19.30 29.53
N SER A 267 -16.34 -19.69 29.32
CA SER A 267 -17.07 -19.43 28.06
C SER A 267 -17.27 -17.94 27.79
N GLN A 268 -17.43 -17.13 28.85
CA GLN A 268 -17.51 -15.68 28.76
C GLN A 268 -16.22 -15.09 28.13
N ASN A 269 -15.04 -15.44 28.66
CA ASN A 269 -13.75 -14.93 28.17
C ASN A 269 -13.49 -15.37 26.72
N GLN A 270 -13.79 -16.63 26.39
CA GLN A 270 -13.69 -17.12 25.03
C GLN A 270 -14.64 -16.41 24.07
N GLY A 271 -15.91 -16.18 24.48
CA GLY A 271 -16.88 -15.42 23.70
C GLY A 271 -16.44 -13.97 23.47
N MET A 272 -15.94 -13.31 24.51
CA MET A 272 -15.37 -11.95 24.41
C MET A 272 -14.14 -11.91 23.51
N ALA A 273 -13.28 -12.92 23.54
CA ALA A 273 -12.12 -12.99 22.66
C ALA A 273 -12.54 -13.07 21.18
N LEU A 274 -13.53 -13.90 20.86
CA LEU A 274 -14.07 -14.04 19.50
C LEU A 274 -14.74 -12.73 19.03
N ALA A 275 -15.56 -12.11 19.90
CA ALA A 275 -16.19 -10.82 19.61
C ALA A 275 -15.14 -9.71 19.43
N GLY A 276 -14.12 -9.65 20.28
CA GLY A 276 -12.99 -8.73 20.16
C GLY A 276 -12.19 -8.93 18.86
N GLY A 277 -12.01 -10.18 18.44
CA GLY A 277 -11.41 -10.53 17.15
C GLY A 277 -12.23 -10.01 15.96
N VAL A 278 -13.56 -10.12 16.02
CA VAL A 278 -14.46 -9.55 14.99
C VAL A 278 -14.35 -8.02 14.98
N VAL A 279 -14.35 -7.38 16.15
CA VAL A 279 -14.18 -5.90 16.25
C VAL A 279 -12.85 -5.47 15.63
N LEU A 280 -11.78 -6.19 15.91
CA LEU A 280 -10.45 -5.91 15.32
C LEU A 280 -10.48 -6.05 13.79
N ALA A 281 -11.06 -7.14 13.27
CA ALA A 281 -11.15 -7.39 11.83
C ALA A 281 -11.98 -6.33 11.11
N VAL A 282 -13.18 -6.00 11.68
CA VAL A 282 -14.06 -4.96 11.14
C VAL A 282 -13.38 -3.58 11.23
N GLY A 283 -12.73 -3.27 12.36
CA GLY A 283 -12.01 -2.01 12.54
C GLY A 283 -10.89 -1.83 11.54
N SER A 284 -10.07 -2.87 11.32
CA SER A 284 -8.98 -2.85 10.34
C SER A 284 -9.51 -2.70 8.90
N ALA A 285 -10.59 -3.41 8.56
CA ALA A 285 -11.24 -3.30 7.26
C ALA A 285 -11.86 -1.91 7.06
N ALA A 286 -12.53 -1.36 8.07
CA ALA A 286 -13.13 -0.03 8.00
C ALA A 286 -12.08 1.06 7.79
N VAL A 287 -10.94 0.98 8.49
CA VAL A 287 -9.82 1.91 8.31
C VAL A 287 -9.26 1.81 6.89
N MET A 288 -9.04 0.60 6.38
CA MET A 288 -8.52 0.40 5.02
C MET A 288 -9.46 0.95 3.96
N LEU A 289 -10.75 0.61 4.04
CA LEU A 289 -11.79 1.10 3.13
C LEU A 289 -11.98 2.62 3.25
N GLY A 290 -11.91 3.17 4.47
CA GLY A 290 -11.97 4.61 4.72
C GLY A 290 -10.82 5.37 4.05
N CYS A 291 -9.60 4.86 4.17
CA CYS A 291 -8.43 5.44 3.51
C CYS A 291 -8.53 5.36 1.98
N GLU A 292 -9.00 4.24 1.44
CA GLU A 292 -9.24 4.07 0.00
C GLU A 292 -10.35 5.01 -0.51
N TRP A 293 -11.46 5.10 0.21
CA TRP A 293 -12.55 6.03 -0.12
C TRP A 293 -12.08 7.49 -0.10
N LEU A 294 -11.32 7.88 0.92
CA LEU A 294 -10.76 9.24 1.02
C LEU A 294 -9.82 9.53 -0.16
N GLN A 295 -8.97 8.56 -0.52
CA GLN A 295 -8.08 8.67 -1.68
C GLN A 295 -8.86 8.87 -2.99
N THR A 296 -9.95 8.14 -3.21
CA THR A 296 -10.79 8.27 -4.41
C THR A 296 -11.52 9.61 -4.47
N ARG A 297 -11.86 10.20 -3.31
CA ARG A 297 -12.50 11.52 -3.21
C ARG A 297 -11.52 12.68 -3.40
N LEU A 298 -10.31 12.57 -2.88
CA LEU A 298 -9.27 13.59 -3.00
C LEU A 298 -8.50 13.53 -4.32
N GLY A 299 -8.60 12.42 -5.07
CA GLY A 299 -8.05 12.32 -6.41
C GLY A 299 -8.84 13.21 -7.39
N PRO A 300 -8.19 13.98 -8.30
CA PRO A 300 -8.93 14.69 -9.33
C PRO A 300 -9.74 13.70 -10.14
N GLY A 301 -11.05 13.96 -10.21
CA GLY A 301 -12.05 13.08 -10.82
C GLY A 301 -11.63 12.60 -12.21
N ARG A 302 -11.96 11.34 -12.50
CA ARG A 302 -11.89 10.71 -13.84
C ARG A 302 -12.65 11.44 -14.95
N GLY A 303 -13.06 12.71 -14.73
CA GLY A 303 -13.92 13.50 -15.61
C GLY A 303 -13.24 14.19 -16.81
N GLY A 304 -11.93 14.03 -17.05
CA GLY A 304 -11.21 14.79 -18.09
C GLY A 304 -10.93 14.10 -19.42
N SER A 305 -11.00 12.76 -19.51
CA SER A 305 -10.58 12.06 -20.74
C SER A 305 -11.71 11.67 -21.71
N ALA A 306 -12.95 11.60 -21.25
CA ALA A 306 -14.09 11.28 -22.12
C ALA A 306 -14.54 12.46 -23.01
N GLY A 307 -14.25 13.71 -22.61
CA GLY A 307 -14.62 14.92 -23.37
C GLY A 307 -13.64 15.31 -24.49
N ALA A 308 -12.37 14.87 -24.39
CA ALA A 308 -11.36 15.23 -25.39
C ALA A 308 -11.40 14.28 -26.62
N ALA A 309 -11.77 13.02 -26.45
CA ALA A 309 -11.87 12.07 -27.54
C ALA A 309 -13.08 12.33 -28.47
N SER A 310 -14.17 12.94 -27.96
CA SER A 310 -15.34 13.25 -28.78
C SER A 310 -15.19 14.54 -29.61
N ARG A 311 -14.25 15.44 -29.24
CA ARG A 311 -13.99 16.67 -30.00
C ARG A 311 -12.97 16.49 -31.13
N SER A 312 -12.05 15.53 -31.03
CA SER A 312 -11.10 15.23 -32.12
C SER A 312 -11.74 14.44 -33.26
N GLY A 313 -12.77 13.62 -32.98
CA GLY A 313 -13.52 12.87 -33.99
C GLY A 313 -14.45 13.73 -34.89
N ARG A 314 -14.84 14.94 -34.42
CA ARG A 314 -15.67 15.85 -35.22
C ARG A 314 -14.88 16.82 -36.09
N ALA A 315 -13.58 17.04 -35.79
CA ALA A 315 -12.74 17.97 -36.58
C ALA A 315 -12.13 17.28 -37.82
N SER A 316 -12.06 15.95 -37.88
CA SER A 316 -11.53 15.20 -39.03
C SER A 316 -12.57 14.83 -40.07
N ALA A 317 -13.87 14.91 -39.76
CA ALA A 317 -14.96 14.60 -40.70
C ALA A 317 -15.31 15.72 -41.68
N HIS A 318 -14.70 16.93 -41.53
CA HIS A 318 -15.06 18.08 -42.41
C HIS A 318 -13.95 18.46 -43.41
N ARG A 319 -12.94 17.60 -43.62
CA ARG A 319 -11.83 17.87 -44.57
C ARG A 319 -11.66 16.79 -45.66
N SER A 320 -12.68 16.08 -46.02
CA SER A 320 -12.67 15.23 -47.24
C SER A 320 -13.71 15.75 -48.25
N ALA A 321 -13.41 16.90 -48.86
CA ALA A 321 -14.02 17.26 -50.12
C ALA A 321 -13.13 16.75 -51.27
N PRO A 322 -13.66 16.18 -52.33
CA PRO A 322 -12.85 15.60 -53.41
C PRO A 322 -12.30 16.72 -54.31
N GLN A 323 -10.98 16.79 -54.44
CA GLN A 323 -10.34 17.57 -55.50
C GLN A 323 -10.64 16.90 -56.85
N ARG A 324 -11.36 17.63 -57.70
CA ARG A 324 -11.57 17.33 -59.09
C ARG A 324 -10.22 17.25 -59.83
N ALA A 325 -10.02 16.13 -60.52
CA ALA A 325 -8.96 15.97 -61.51
C ALA A 325 -9.17 16.99 -62.65
N VAL A 326 -8.17 17.82 -62.92
CA VAL A 326 -8.00 18.59 -64.16
C VAL A 326 -7.04 17.81 -65.03
N SER A 327 -7.59 17.21 -66.07
CA SER A 327 -6.86 16.64 -67.19
C SER A 327 -6.29 17.81 -68.04
N VAL A 328 -5.01 17.87 -68.26
CA VAL A 328 -4.39 18.64 -69.35
C VAL A 328 -3.62 17.66 -70.22
N ASP A 329 -4.16 17.58 -71.42
CA ASP A 329 -3.64 16.86 -72.57
C ASP A 329 -2.58 17.71 -73.26
N ALA A 330 -1.79 17.12 -74.12
CA ALA A 330 -0.83 17.60 -75.09
C ALA A 330 0.65 17.42 -74.68
N GLY A 331 1.47 16.76 -75.41
CA GLY A 331 1.61 16.52 -76.83
C GLY A 331 3.11 16.32 -77.09
N GLN A 332 3.41 15.24 -77.73
CA GLN A 332 4.55 14.96 -78.63
C GLN A 332 5.70 15.97 -78.76
N HIS A 333 6.91 15.42 -78.64
CA HIS A 333 8.01 15.40 -79.68
C HIS A 333 9.26 14.78 -79.06
N ALA A 334 9.67 13.66 -79.50
CA ALA A 334 10.60 13.29 -80.53
C ALA A 334 12.09 13.71 -80.33
N ALA A 335 12.86 12.66 -80.44
CA ALA A 335 14.24 12.60 -80.96
C ALA A 335 15.42 13.02 -80.04
N GLY A 336 16.30 12.11 -79.78
CA GLY A 336 17.55 12.07 -80.44
C GLY A 336 18.75 11.81 -79.51
N ALA A 337 19.28 10.63 -79.69
CA ALA A 337 20.70 10.37 -79.98
C ALA A 337 21.75 10.53 -78.84
N THR A 338 22.38 9.36 -78.62
CA THR A 338 23.86 9.16 -78.57
C THR A 338 24.66 9.62 -77.38
N GLY A 339 25.23 8.69 -76.78
CA GLY A 339 26.67 8.46 -76.84
C GLY A 339 27.41 8.59 -75.50
N GLY A 340 28.07 7.55 -75.20
CA GLY A 340 29.48 7.60 -74.84
C GLY A 340 29.84 7.41 -73.36
N ASN A 341 30.29 6.24 -73.09
CA ASN A 341 31.56 5.78 -72.53
C ASN A 341 32.19 6.47 -71.31
N ASN A 342 32.62 5.56 -70.45
CA ASN A 342 33.87 5.57 -69.63
C ASN A 342 33.92 6.55 -68.46
N GLU A 343 34.24 6.15 -67.26
CA GLU A 343 35.16 5.20 -66.61
C GLU A 343 34.62 4.80 -65.24
#